data_ded4604105430e0721a2ad53344b51f5
#
_entry.id   ded4604105430e0721a2ad53344b51f5
#
_cell.length_a   1.000
_cell.length_b   1.000
_cell.length_c   1.000
_cell.angle_alpha   90.00
_cell.angle_beta   90.00
_cell.angle_gamma   90.00
#
_symmetry.space_group_name_H-M   'P 1'
#
loop_
_entity.id
_entity.type
_entity.pdbx_description
1 polymer ?
#
loop_
_entity_poly.entity_id
_entity_poly.type
_entity_poly.pdbx_seq_one_letter_code
_entity_poly.pdbx_strand_id
1 'polypeptide(L)'
;MDFRLVQAPEGYGFGFTELLKERGYHCEGGIEVTLQEAATETIRIAYADGKAEITASEKAFLFRGLMTLVMKLEKNGEAAFTEEETVQFDHNGSMVDSSRNCVMSVEAVKAWIRMQASVGMNTLMLYTEDTYE
;
A
#
# COMPACT_ATOMS: atom_id res chain seq x y z
N MET A 1 7.97 15.62 7.24
CA MET A 1 8.12 14.18 7.57
C MET A 1 8.52 13.47 6.29
N ASP A 2 9.63 12.75 6.32
CA ASP A 2 10.15 12.02 5.18
C ASP A 2 10.39 10.57 5.57
N PHE A 3 10.56 9.67 4.60
CA PHE A 3 10.70 8.25 4.84
C PHE A 3 11.89 7.67 4.08
N ARG A 4 12.46 6.60 4.60
CA ARG A 4 13.52 5.84 3.94
C ARG A 4 13.23 4.34 4.05
N LEU A 5 13.17 3.65 2.92
CA LEU A 5 13.08 2.20 2.91
C LEU A 5 14.46 1.61 3.24
N VAL A 6 14.55 0.90 4.36
CA VAL A 6 15.80 0.26 4.82
C VAL A 6 15.87 -1.19 4.34
N GLN A 7 14.74 -1.89 4.42
CA GLN A 7 14.64 -3.29 4.03
C GLN A 7 13.24 -3.57 3.49
N ALA A 8 13.17 -4.31 2.40
CA ALA A 8 11.92 -4.84 1.84
C ALA A 8 12.21 -6.08 1.00
N PRO A 9 11.21 -6.93 0.71
CA PRO A 9 11.31 -7.94 -0.31
C PRO A 9 11.58 -7.32 -1.70
N GLU A 10 12.07 -8.11 -2.63
CA GLU A 10 12.37 -7.66 -3.99
C GLU A 10 11.12 -7.08 -4.68
N GLY A 11 11.27 -5.95 -5.39
CA GLY A 11 10.20 -5.32 -6.15
C GLY A 11 9.23 -4.43 -5.34
N TYR A 12 9.50 -4.17 -4.06
CA TYR A 12 8.64 -3.28 -3.23
C TYR A 12 9.02 -1.80 -3.29
N GLY A 13 10.28 -1.49 -3.60
CA GLY A 13 10.81 -0.12 -3.54
C GLY A 13 10.06 0.86 -4.44
N PHE A 14 9.66 0.43 -5.64
CA PHE A 14 8.88 1.28 -6.56
C PHE A 14 7.52 1.68 -5.94
N GLY A 15 6.74 0.70 -5.47
CA GLY A 15 5.43 0.98 -4.87
C GLY A 15 5.53 1.82 -3.59
N PHE A 16 6.52 1.56 -2.74
CA PHE A 16 6.82 2.37 -1.56
C PHE A 16 7.02 3.85 -1.94
N THR A 17 7.88 4.10 -2.93
CA THR A 17 8.18 5.46 -3.38
C THR A 17 6.97 6.15 -4.01
N GLU A 18 6.22 5.46 -4.88
CA GLU A 18 5.06 6.03 -5.56
C GLU A 18 3.94 6.40 -4.58
N LEU A 19 3.62 5.53 -3.63
CA LEU A 19 2.57 5.79 -2.64
C LEU A 19 2.91 6.98 -1.72
N LEU A 20 4.15 7.10 -1.30
CA LEU A 20 4.59 8.22 -0.46
C LEU A 20 4.65 9.53 -1.24
N LYS A 21 5.11 9.51 -2.49
CA LYS A 21 5.11 10.69 -3.37
C LYS A 21 3.70 11.22 -3.64
N GLU A 22 2.71 10.35 -3.84
CA GLU A 22 1.31 10.76 -4.00
C GLU A 22 0.76 11.50 -2.76
N ARG A 23 1.33 11.24 -1.59
CA ARG A 23 1.03 11.93 -0.33
C ARG A 23 1.91 13.16 -0.09
N GLY A 24 2.84 13.48 -0.99
CA GLY A 24 3.73 14.62 -0.88
C GLY A 24 4.98 14.40 -0.01
N TYR A 25 5.35 13.15 0.26
CA TYR A 25 6.54 12.81 1.06
C TYR A 25 7.75 12.46 0.19
N HIS A 26 8.96 12.74 0.71
CA HIS A 26 10.22 12.33 0.11
C HIS A 26 10.69 10.99 0.69
N CYS A 27 11.50 10.25 -0.10
CA CYS A 27 11.94 8.90 0.24
C CYS A 27 13.47 8.78 0.45
N GLU A 28 14.16 9.90 0.68
CA GLU A 28 15.63 9.95 0.77
C GLU A 28 16.17 10.07 2.20
N GLY A 29 15.29 10.11 3.21
CA GLY A 29 15.68 10.29 4.61
C GLY A 29 14.50 10.15 5.57
N GLY A 30 14.67 10.65 6.80
CA GLY A 30 13.62 10.65 7.82
C GLY A 30 13.37 9.27 8.45
N ILE A 31 12.11 8.88 8.57
CA ILE A 31 11.69 7.65 9.24
C ILE A 31 12.18 6.43 8.47
N GLU A 32 12.91 5.56 9.15
CA GLU A 32 13.38 4.29 8.62
C GLU A 32 12.25 3.25 8.60
N VAL A 33 11.96 2.70 7.42
CA VAL A 33 10.88 1.72 7.25
C VAL A 33 11.44 0.38 6.80
N THR A 34 11.05 -0.67 7.50
CA THR A 34 11.27 -2.08 7.15
C THR A 34 9.93 -2.71 6.79
N LEU A 35 9.86 -3.32 5.61
CA LEU A 35 8.72 -4.13 5.16
C LEU A 35 9.10 -5.60 5.18
N GLN A 36 8.28 -6.42 5.81
CA GLN A 36 8.54 -7.85 5.95
C GLN A 36 7.31 -8.69 5.59
N GLU A 37 7.46 -9.58 4.62
CA GLU A 37 6.47 -10.64 4.38
C GLU A 37 6.63 -11.78 5.39
N ALA A 38 5.50 -12.20 5.96
CA ALA A 38 5.43 -13.34 6.86
C ALA A 38 4.09 -14.06 6.70
N ALA A 39 4.05 -15.35 6.97
CA ALA A 39 2.81 -16.11 7.02
C ALA A 39 1.98 -15.68 8.25
N THR A 40 1.09 -14.71 8.06
CA THR A 40 0.26 -14.12 9.12
C THR A 40 -1.10 -13.72 8.57
N GLU A 41 -2.11 -13.70 9.44
CA GLU A 41 -3.46 -13.21 9.13
C GLU A 41 -3.63 -11.73 9.53
N THR A 42 -2.56 -11.07 9.98
CA THR A 42 -2.61 -9.68 10.44
C THR A 42 -1.64 -8.78 9.68
N ILE A 43 -1.97 -7.50 9.64
CA ILE A 43 -1.07 -6.41 9.27
C ILE A 43 -0.60 -5.80 10.59
N ARG A 44 0.69 -5.96 10.90
CA ARG A 44 1.26 -5.42 12.13
C ARG A 44 2.19 -4.26 11.80
N ILE A 45 2.04 -3.16 12.54
CA ILE A 45 2.85 -1.96 12.42
C ILE A 45 3.42 -1.64 13.80
N ALA A 46 4.72 -1.53 13.91
CA ALA A 46 5.40 -1.04 15.11
C ALA A 46 6.24 0.19 14.74
N TYR A 47 6.09 1.26 15.51
CA TYR A 47 6.86 2.49 15.34
C TYR A 47 7.44 2.96 16.66
N ALA A 48 8.72 3.24 16.69
CA ALA A 48 9.41 3.87 17.81
C ALA A 48 10.72 4.54 17.33
N ASP A 49 11.06 5.68 17.90
CA ASP A 49 12.36 6.34 17.74
C ASP A 49 12.80 6.52 16.25
N GLY A 50 11.86 6.94 15.40
CA GLY A 50 12.13 7.17 13.98
C GLY A 50 12.26 5.90 13.14
N LYS A 51 11.87 4.73 13.67
CA LYS A 51 11.90 3.44 12.98
C LYS A 51 10.53 2.79 12.96
N ALA A 52 10.15 2.29 11.80
CA ALA A 52 8.92 1.55 11.61
C ALA A 52 9.20 0.17 11.05
N GLU A 53 8.51 -0.83 11.58
CA GLU A 53 8.49 -2.19 11.07
C GLU A 53 7.05 -2.57 10.72
N ILE A 54 6.84 -3.02 9.48
CA ILE A 54 5.53 -3.42 8.98
C ILE A 54 5.63 -4.86 8.50
N THR A 55 4.80 -5.71 9.07
CA THR A 55 4.73 -7.15 8.74
C THR A 55 3.34 -7.51 8.27
N ALA A 56 3.24 -8.22 7.14
CA ALA A 56 1.99 -8.75 6.60
C ALA A 56 2.25 -9.92 5.66
N SER A 57 1.19 -10.58 5.18
CA SER A 57 1.31 -11.77 4.33
C SER A 57 1.60 -11.48 2.86
N GLU A 58 1.33 -10.26 2.38
CA GLU A 58 1.52 -9.90 0.97
C GLU A 58 1.70 -8.39 0.74
N LYS A 59 2.08 -8.05 -0.50
CA LYS A 59 2.43 -6.69 -0.92
C LYS A 59 1.34 -5.66 -0.64
N ALA A 60 0.08 -5.95 -0.99
CA ALA A 60 -1.02 -5.01 -0.82
C ALA A 60 -1.26 -4.67 0.65
N PHE A 61 -1.13 -5.66 1.53
CA PHE A 61 -1.29 -5.46 2.97
C PHE A 61 -0.11 -4.71 3.59
N LEU A 62 1.11 -4.92 3.10
CA LEU A 62 2.27 -4.12 3.51
C LEU A 62 2.11 -2.65 3.11
N PHE A 63 1.56 -2.37 1.93
CA PHE A 63 1.28 -0.99 1.50
C PHE A 63 0.12 -0.36 2.29
N ARG A 64 -0.91 -1.13 2.66
CA ARG A 64 -1.92 -0.67 3.62
C ARG A 64 -1.29 -0.32 4.97
N GLY A 65 -0.41 -1.18 5.47
CA GLY A 65 0.33 -0.92 6.70
C GLY A 65 1.19 0.36 6.61
N LEU A 66 1.84 0.60 5.48
CA LEU A 66 2.58 1.84 5.21
C LEU A 66 1.65 3.07 5.27
N MET A 67 0.48 3.01 4.63
CA MET A 67 -0.47 4.13 4.68
C MET A 67 -1.07 4.33 6.07
N THR A 68 -1.29 3.27 6.83
CA THR A 68 -1.72 3.36 8.24
C THR A 68 -0.64 4.01 9.10
N LEU A 69 0.65 3.65 8.91
CA LEU A 69 1.78 4.32 9.56
C LEU A 69 1.76 5.83 9.28
N VAL A 70 1.66 6.22 8.00
CA VAL A 70 1.61 7.63 7.59
C VAL A 70 0.47 8.37 8.28
N MET A 71 -0.76 7.85 8.22
CA MET A 71 -1.93 8.47 8.84
C MET A 71 -1.80 8.60 10.36
N LYS A 72 -1.21 7.61 11.03
CA LYS A 72 -0.98 7.66 12.48
C LYS A 72 0.04 8.74 12.85
N LEU A 73 1.12 8.85 12.10
CA LEU A 73 2.14 9.89 12.30
C LEU A 73 1.59 11.29 12.02
N GLU A 74 0.80 11.46 10.96
CA GLU A 74 0.11 12.73 10.66
C GLU A 74 -0.82 13.16 11.80
N LYS A 75 -1.53 12.22 12.39
CA LYS A 75 -2.53 12.49 13.44
C LYS A 75 -1.94 12.67 14.82
N ASN A 76 -0.96 11.85 15.20
CA ASN A 76 -0.47 11.72 16.57
C ASN A 76 0.98 12.19 16.76
N GLY A 77 1.65 12.64 15.69
CA GLY A 77 3.08 12.92 15.71
C GLY A 77 3.90 11.62 15.84
N GLU A 78 5.16 11.78 16.25
CA GLU A 78 6.14 10.67 16.32
C GLU A 78 6.13 9.91 17.66
N ALA A 79 4.98 9.86 18.35
CA ALA A 79 4.83 9.02 19.53
C ALA A 79 4.89 7.53 19.14
N ALA A 80 5.61 6.72 19.94
CA ALA A 80 5.71 5.29 19.70
C ALA A 80 4.34 4.59 19.77
N PHE A 81 4.09 3.65 18.87
CA PHE A 81 2.86 2.86 18.85
C PHE A 81 3.08 1.48 18.25
N THR A 82 2.16 0.59 18.53
CA THR A 82 1.96 -0.67 17.82
C THR A 82 0.50 -0.77 17.41
N GLU A 83 0.25 -1.14 16.17
CA GLU A 83 -1.09 -1.36 15.61
C GLU A 83 -1.13 -2.75 14.99
N GLU A 84 -2.26 -3.41 15.11
CA GLU A 84 -2.49 -4.71 14.48
C GLU A 84 -3.91 -4.73 13.90
N GLU A 85 -4.03 -5.12 12.64
CA GLU A 85 -5.29 -5.22 11.92
C GLU A 85 -5.42 -6.64 11.35
N THR A 86 -6.52 -7.33 11.64
CA THR A 86 -6.80 -8.65 11.07
C THR A 86 -7.30 -8.53 9.63
N VAL A 87 -6.67 -9.27 8.73
CA VAL A 87 -7.11 -9.40 7.34
C VAL A 87 -8.40 -10.21 7.29
N GLN A 88 -9.45 -9.64 6.69
CA GLN A 88 -10.79 -10.26 6.67
C GLN A 88 -11.06 -11.07 5.40
N PHE A 89 -10.36 -10.79 4.30
CA PHE A 89 -10.61 -11.38 2.99
C PHE A 89 -9.29 -11.67 2.27
N ASP A 90 -9.17 -12.84 1.67
CA ASP A 90 -8.02 -13.22 0.83
C ASP A 90 -7.98 -12.40 -0.47
N HIS A 91 -9.16 -12.07 -1.00
CA HIS A 91 -9.32 -11.25 -2.19
C HIS A 91 -10.23 -10.07 -1.91
N ASN A 92 -9.73 -8.87 -2.09
CA ASN A 92 -10.47 -7.63 -1.96
C ASN A 92 -10.06 -6.68 -3.08
N GLY A 93 -11.04 -6.16 -3.81
CA GLY A 93 -10.73 -5.31 -4.94
C GLY A 93 -11.95 -4.78 -5.67
N SER A 94 -11.72 -4.20 -6.82
CA SER A 94 -12.77 -3.66 -7.67
C SER A 94 -12.86 -4.38 -9.00
N MET A 95 -14.04 -4.33 -9.60
CA MET A 95 -14.28 -4.67 -10.99
C MET A 95 -14.55 -3.37 -11.76
N VAL A 96 -13.83 -3.19 -12.87
CA VAL A 96 -13.96 -2.04 -13.76
C VAL A 96 -14.37 -2.51 -15.14
N ASP A 97 -15.43 -1.93 -15.68
CA ASP A 97 -15.88 -2.22 -17.05
C ASP A 97 -14.97 -1.53 -18.07
N SER A 98 -14.30 -2.32 -18.89
CA SER A 98 -13.38 -1.89 -19.94
C SER A 98 -13.93 -2.12 -21.35
N SER A 99 -15.22 -2.42 -21.49
CA SER A 99 -15.86 -2.79 -22.77
C SER A 99 -16.94 -1.82 -23.23
N ARG A 100 -17.53 -1.06 -22.31
CA ARG A 100 -18.64 -0.15 -22.60
C ARG A 100 -18.27 1.31 -22.28
N ASN A 101 -19.23 2.21 -22.38
CA ASN A 101 -19.04 3.65 -22.22
C ASN A 101 -18.09 4.06 -21.05
N CYS A 102 -17.28 5.09 -21.27
CA CYS A 102 -16.38 5.65 -20.27
C CYS A 102 -15.25 4.70 -19.83
N VAL A 103 -14.69 3.93 -20.76
CA VAL A 103 -13.49 3.12 -20.50
C VAL A 103 -12.35 4.00 -19.99
N MET A 104 -11.74 3.59 -18.89
CA MET A 104 -10.64 4.32 -18.27
C MET A 104 -9.39 4.34 -19.17
N SER A 105 -8.70 5.49 -19.24
CA SER A 105 -7.39 5.56 -19.86
C SER A 105 -6.37 4.74 -19.06
N VAL A 106 -5.26 4.37 -19.69
CA VAL A 106 -4.16 3.65 -19.03
C VAL A 106 -3.66 4.39 -17.78
N GLU A 107 -3.53 5.71 -17.86
CA GLU A 107 -3.08 6.52 -16.73
C GLU A 107 -4.11 6.54 -15.59
N ALA A 108 -5.41 6.58 -15.92
CA ALA A 108 -6.46 6.46 -14.92
C ALA A 108 -6.45 5.08 -14.22
N VAL A 109 -6.24 4.00 -14.97
CA VAL A 109 -6.09 2.65 -14.38
C VAL A 109 -4.86 2.57 -13.47
N LYS A 110 -3.73 3.15 -13.87
CA LYS A 110 -2.53 3.21 -13.00
C LYS A 110 -2.80 3.96 -11.70
N ALA A 111 -3.47 5.11 -11.76
CA ALA A 111 -3.86 5.86 -10.56
C ALA A 111 -4.83 5.05 -9.69
N TRP A 112 -5.78 4.36 -10.31
CA TRP A 112 -6.72 3.46 -9.63
C TRP A 112 -6.01 2.33 -8.90
N ILE A 113 -5.01 1.66 -9.53
CA ILE A 113 -4.20 0.62 -8.91
C ILE A 113 -3.43 1.14 -7.69
N ARG A 114 -2.82 2.34 -7.77
CA ARG A 114 -2.14 2.95 -6.62
C ARG A 114 -3.10 3.23 -5.47
N MET A 115 -4.27 3.78 -5.77
CA MET A 115 -5.31 4.01 -4.78
C MET A 115 -5.76 2.71 -4.11
N GLN A 116 -6.01 1.65 -4.88
CA GLN A 116 -6.35 0.33 -4.35
C GLN A 116 -5.24 -0.22 -3.44
N ALA A 117 -3.98 -0.15 -3.87
CA ALA A 117 -2.84 -0.60 -3.08
C ALA A 117 -2.73 0.16 -1.75
N SER A 118 -3.04 1.47 -1.75
CA SER A 118 -2.98 2.31 -0.54
C SER A 118 -3.99 1.90 0.55
N VAL A 119 -5.06 1.22 0.18
CA VAL A 119 -6.10 0.72 1.10
C VAL A 119 -6.07 -0.80 1.26
N GLY A 120 -5.05 -1.47 0.71
CA GLY A 120 -4.85 -2.91 0.86
C GLY A 120 -5.73 -3.77 -0.05
N MET A 121 -6.28 -3.20 -1.11
CA MET A 121 -6.95 -4.01 -2.14
C MET A 121 -5.91 -4.70 -3.01
N ASN A 122 -6.03 -6.01 -3.16
CA ASN A 122 -5.06 -6.87 -3.85
C ASN A 122 -5.57 -7.41 -5.20
N THR A 123 -6.81 -7.08 -5.58
CA THR A 123 -7.46 -7.59 -6.78
C THR A 123 -8.03 -6.46 -7.63
N LEU A 124 -7.69 -6.44 -8.92
CA LEU A 124 -8.36 -5.63 -9.94
C LEU A 124 -8.89 -6.56 -11.01
N MET A 125 -10.20 -6.55 -11.22
CA MET A 125 -10.87 -7.26 -12.30
C MET A 125 -11.25 -6.27 -13.41
N LEU A 126 -10.80 -6.51 -14.63
CA LEU A 126 -11.22 -5.78 -15.80
C LEU A 126 -12.29 -6.61 -16.53
N TYR A 127 -13.50 -6.11 -16.57
CA TYR A 127 -14.56 -6.72 -17.34
C TYR A 127 -14.46 -6.26 -18.81
N THR A 128 -14.35 -7.23 -19.72
CA THR A 128 -14.19 -6.98 -21.14
C THR A 128 -15.20 -7.85 -21.91
N GLU A 129 -16.38 -7.29 -22.17
CA GLU A 129 -17.44 -7.96 -22.90
C GLU A 129 -17.09 -8.00 -24.39
N ASP A 130 -17.12 -9.18 -25.02
CA ASP A 130 -16.93 -9.42 -26.46
C ASP A 130 -15.74 -8.64 -27.11
N THR A 131 -14.69 -8.33 -26.34
CA THR A 131 -13.52 -7.57 -26.84
C THR A 131 -12.32 -8.46 -27.18
N TYR A 132 -12.41 -9.75 -26.98
CA TYR A 132 -11.41 -10.74 -27.40
C TYR A 132 -11.94 -11.55 -28.57
N GLU A 133 -11.22 -11.47 -29.69
CA GLU A 133 -11.35 -12.41 -30.80
C GLU A 133 -10.34 -13.57 -30.69
#